data_e1019cbaa7b6f0f19450bb80bf29b46a
#
_entry.id   e1019cbaa7b6f0f19450bb80bf29b46a
#
_cell.length_a   1.000
_cell.length_b   1.000
_cell.length_c   1.000
_cell.angle_alpha   90.00
_cell.angle_beta   90.00
_cell.angle_gamma   90.00
#
_symmetry.space_group_name_H-M   'P 1'
#
loop_
_entity.id
_entity.type
_entity.pdbx_description
1 polymer ?
#
loop_
_entity_poly.entity_id
_entity_poly.type
_entity_poly.pdbx_seq_one_letter_code
_entity_poly.pdbx_strand_id
1 'polypeptide(L)'
;MQSWGAEARYQKLVEAWNEFHLEQFDFLRLAESFDTGIEERLSQILAAGGEGIVLKKKDAPYSEGKRPAWATIKCKQMDTIDLVCTRAIEATKEYTGKELETWPYWQERSERNQNGEYTWLSSEGQYYEDYLHNPHIYRPVTKPYFYGWKTAIGIGAYDDEGNLKEIGTVSSGLTDEMRAHLDDYVGKVVALQCMSIDRKEKTLRHPIVKTWRDDKNAAECKLSEVFH
;
A
#
# COMPACT_ATOMS: atom_id res chain seq x y z
N MET A 1 19.37 6.05 25.81
CA MET A 1 18.78 6.82 24.69
C MET A 1 17.37 6.37 24.29
N GLN A 2 16.99 5.10 24.44
CA GLN A 2 15.63 4.64 24.07
C GLN A 2 14.51 5.35 24.84
N SER A 3 14.73 5.66 26.13
CA SER A 3 13.75 6.38 26.98
C SER A 3 13.68 7.90 26.73
N TRP A 4 14.61 8.45 25.94
CA TRP A 4 14.63 9.89 25.67
C TRP A 4 13.55 10.27 24.67
N GLY A 5 12.97 11.46 24.84
CA GLY A 5 12.05 12.05 23.88
C GLY A 5 12.70 12.31 22.52
N ALA A 6 11.90 12.48 21.48
CA ALA A 6 12.39 12.71 20.12
C ALA A 6 13.28 13.97 20.02
N GLU A 7 12.89 15.05 20.73
CA GLU A 7 13.67 16.29 20.76
C GLU A 7 15.06 16.10 21.40
N ALA A 8 15.13 15.44 22.56
CA ALA A 8 16.40 15.19 23.23
C ALA A 8 17.34 14.32 22.38
N ARG A 9 16.82 13.33 21.65
CA ARG A 9 17.60 12.51 20.73
C ARG A 9 18.13 13.33 19.55
N TYR A 10 17.31 14.26 19.02
CA TYR A 10 17.74 15.14 17.94
C TYR A 10 18.84 16.11 18.39
N GLN A 11 18.71 16.72 19.57
CA GLN A 11 19.73 17.59 20.15
C GLN A 11 21.05 16.83 20.30
N LYS A 12 21.01 15.58 20.77
CA LYS A 12 22.23 14.75 20.87
C LYS A 12 22.86 14.44 19.52
N LEU A 13 22.03 14.27 18.47
CA LEU A 13 22.54 14.12 17.11
C LEU A 13 23.22 15.40 16.61
N VAL A 14 22.66 16.57 16.89
CA VAL A 14 23.24 17.89 16.54
C VAL A 14 24.58 18.09 17.26
N GLU A 15 24.66 17.76 18.54
CA GLU A 15 25.91 17.81 19.30
C GLU A 15 27.00 16.93 18.64
N ALA A 16 26.67 15.67 18.35
CA ALA A 16 27.60 14.76 17.69
C ALA A 16 27.98 15.23 16.27
N TRP A 17 27.03 15.79 15.51
CA TRP A 17 27.28 16.38 14.19
C TRP A 17 28.38 17.46 14.26
N ASN A 18 28.28 18.36 15.22
CA ASN A 18 29.22 19.44 15.40
C ASN A 18 30.55 18.95 15.99
N GLU A 19 30.53 18.06 16.99
CA GLU A 19 31.70 17.51 17.65
C GLU A 19 32.61 16.75 16.68
N PHE A 20 32.02 15.96 15.77
CA PHE A 20 32.79 15.17 14.81
C PHE A 20 32.92 15.85 13.43
N HIS A 21 32.54 17.12 13.32
CA HIS A 21 32.65 17.88 12.08
C HIS A 21 32.07 17.13 10.86
N LEU A 22 30.85 16.54 11.01
CA LEU A 22 30.26 15.67 9.98
C LEU A 22 29.82 16.44 8.73
N GLU A 23 29.70 17.76 8.80
CA GLU A 23 29.42 18.64 7.66
C GLU A 23 30.50 18.60 6.56
N GLN A 24 31.71 18.14 6.89
CA GLN A 24 32.81 17.99 5.93
C GLN A 24 32.58 16.87 4.91
N PHE A 25 31.61 15.99 5.16
CA PHE A 25 31.32 14.85 4.28
C PHE A 25 30.16 15.16 3.36
N ASP A 26 30.40 15.31 2.06
CA ASP A 26 29.39 15.67 1.05
C ASP A 26 28.22 14.67 0.96
N PHE A 27 28.43 13.42 1.38
CA PHE A 27 27.39 12.38 1.38
C PHE A 27 26.52 12.35 2.63
N LEU A 28 26.82 13.19 3.64
CA LEU A 28 26.05 13.32 4.87
C LEU A 28 25.22 14.61 4.86
N ARG A 29 24.03 14.55 5.40
CA ARG A 29 23.15 15.70 5.62
C ARG A 29 22.44 15.56 6.95
N LEU A 30 22.52 16.58 7.79
CA LEU A 30 21.69 16.67 8.98
C LEU A 30 20.29 17.10 8.55
N ALA A 31 19.27 16.28 8.89
CA ALA A 31 17.89 16.65 8.61
C ALA A 31 17.49 17.90 9.38
N GLU A 32 16.91 18.88 8.70
CA GLU A 32 16.39 20.09 9.33
C GLU A 32 15.25 19.75 10.28
N SER A 33 15.22 20.38 11.45
CA SER A 33 14.11 20.28 12.41
C SER A 33 13.57 21.67 12.72
N PHE A 34 12.26 21.78 12.74
CA PHE A 34 11.53 23.02 13.04
C PHE A 34 10.24 22.70 13.79
N ASP A 35 9.76 23.60 14.63
CA ASP A 35 8.57 23.43 15.46
C ASP A 35 7.55 24.57 15.31
N THR A 36 7.83 25.52 14.44
CA THR A 36 6.95 26.62 14.05
C THR A 36 6.88 26.74 12.53
N GLY A 37 5.84 27.36 12.01
CA GLY A 37 5.68 27.56 10.56
C GLY A 37 5.54 26.26 9.76
N ILE A 38 4.94 25.22 10.36
CA ILE A 38 4.91 23.85 9.80
C ILE A 38 4.23 23.82 8.44
N GLU A 39 3.09 24.51 8.28
CA GLU A 39 2.32 24.52 7.03
C GLU A 39 3.08 25.25 5.91
N GLU A 40 3.72 26.36 6.23
CA GLU A 40 4.53 27.12 5.28
C GLU A 40 5.75 26.31 4.82
N ARG A 41 6.45 25.65 5.77
CA ARG A 41 7.58 24.78 5.46
C ARG A 41 7.17 23.58 4.62
N LEU A 42 6.03 22.95 4.95
CA LEU A 42 5.51 21.86 4.12
C LEU A 42 5.27 22.35 2.69
N SER A 43 4.63 23.50 2.52
CA SER A 43 4.36 24.09 1.20
C SER A 43 5.65 24.38 0.42
N GLN A 44 6.67 24.93 1.07
CA GLN A 44 7.98 25.20 0.46
C GLN A 44 8.69 23.90 0.02
N ILE A 45 8.66 22.86 0.87
CA ILE A 45 9.27 21.56 0.58
C ILE A 45 8.56 20.90 -0.61
N LEU A 46 7.23 20.92 -0.65
CA LEU A 46 6.46 20.36 -1.75
C LEU A 46 6.70 21.13 -3.06
N ALA A 47 6.75 22.45 -3.01
CA ALA A 47 7.06 23.29 -4.18
C ALA A 47 8.48 23.05 -4.73
N ALA A 48 9.43 22.67 -3.86
CA ALA A 48 10.78 22.26 -4.25
C ALA A 48 10.90 20.81 -4.73
N GLY A 49 9.78 20.09 -4.86
CA GLY A 49 9.76 18.69 -5.28
C GLY A 49 10.06 17.66 -4.17
N GLY A 50 10.07 18.10 -2.90
CA GLY A 50 10.22 17.19 -1.76
C GLY A 50 8.95 16.38 -1.49
N GLU A 51 9.08 15.23 -0.82
CA GLU A 51 7.95 14.33 -0.54
C GLU A 51 7.00 14.85 0.57
N GLY A 52 7.50 15.73 1.45
CA GLY A 52 6.77 16.22 2.62
C GLY A 52 7.59 16.23 3.89
N ILE A 53 6.92 16.26 5.04
CA ILE A 53 7.55 16.35 6.37
C ILE A 53 7.11 15.20 7.28
N VAL A 54 7.89 14.98 8.34
CA VAL A 54 7.57 14.02 9.40
C VAL A 54 7.41 14.77 10.72
N LEU A 55 6.20 14.82 11.24
CA LEU A 55 5.91 15.36 12.57
C LEU A 55 6.22 14.29 13.63
N LYS A 56 6.94 14.69 14.67
CA LYS A 56 7.27 13.82 15.80
C LYS A 56 6.86 14.49 17.10
N LYS A 57 6.20 13.75 17.97
CA LYS A 57 5.91 14.23 19.31
C LYS A 57 7.22 14.36 20.10
N LYS A 58 7.51 15.56 20.65
CA LYS A 58 8.82 15.93 21.22
C LYS A 58 9.27 14.98 22.35
N ASP A 59 8.35 14.62 23.22
CA ASP A 59 8.57 13.76 24.39
C ASP A 59 8.41 12.26 24.13
N ALA A 60 8.07 11.86 22.89
CA ALA A 60 7.85 10.44 22.57
C ALA A 60 9.16 9.65 22.63
N PRO A 61 9.22 8.56 23.41
CA PRO A 61 10.38 7.67 23.45
C PRO A 61 10.54 6.91 22.12
N TYR A 62 11.70 6.34 21.91
CA TYR A 62 11.92 5.44 20.79
C TYR A 62 11.24 4.09 21.04
N SER A 63 10.45 3.64 20.08
CA SER A 63 9.78 2.34 20.13
C SER A 63 10.40 1.42 19.08
N GLU A 64 11.24 0.48 19.53
CA GLU A 64 11.90 -0.47 18.65
C GLU A 64 10.87 -1.39 17.96
N GLY A 65 11.03 -1.58 16.65
CA GLY A 65 10.14 -2.44 15.85
C GLY A 65 8.71 -1.95 15.71
N LYS A 66 8.35 -0.81 16.33
CA LYS A 66 6.98 -0.24 16.29
C LYS A 66 7.01 1.21 15.82
N ARG A 67 5.92 1.63 15.17
CA ARG A 67 5.69 3.02 14.76
C ARG A 67 4.34 3.48 15.30
N PRO A 68 4.26 3.89 16.57
CA PRO A 68 3.00 4.33 17.13
C PRO A 68 2.52 5.60 16.41
N ALA A 69 1.30 5.57 15.88
CA ALA A 69 0.72 6.64 15.08
C ALA A 69 0.62 7.97 15.84
N TRP A 70 0.42 7.89 17.16
CA TRP A 70 0.36 9.07 18.05
C TRP A 70 1.71 9.79 18.23
N ALA A 71 2.83 9.12 17.93
CA ALA A 71 4.18 9.66 18.14
C ALA A 71 4.84 10.19 16.87
N THR A 72 4.39 9.72 15.69
CA THR A 72 5.00 10.07 14.41
C THR A 72 3.95 10.10 13.31
N ILE A 73 3.80 11.26 12.66
CA ILE A 73 2.87 11.48 11.56
C ILE A 73 3.68 11.89 10.32
N LYS A 74 3.45 11.24 9.20
CA LYS A 74 4.01 11.61 7.90
C LYS A 74 2.99 12.47 7.14
N CYS A 75 3.34 13.74 6.90
CA CYS A 75 2.55 14.65 6.09
C CYS A 75 3.15 14.67 4.68
N LYS A 76 2.44 14.09 3.73
CA LYS A 76 2.85 13.97 2.33
C LYS A 76 1.76 14.48 1.42
N GLN A 77 2.15 15.03 0.28
CA GLN A 77 1.20 15.27 -0.79
C GLN A 77 0.75 13.92 -1.37
N MET A 78 -0.51 13.87 -1.73
CA MET A 78 -1.11 12.73 -2.41
C MET A 78 -1.84 13.25 -3.64
N ASP A 79 -1.54 12.65 -4.78
CA ASP A 79 -2.24 12.94 -6.02
C ASP A 79 -3.52 12.11 -6.11
N THR A 80 -4.59 12.71 -6.64
CA THR A 80 -5.84 12.00 -6.92
C THR A 80 -6.04 11.95 -8.43
N ILE A 81 -6.39 10.77 -8.92
CA ILE A 81 -6.49 10.50 -10.35
C ILE A 81 -7.65 9.54 -10.62
N ASP A 82 -8.37 9.79 -11.71
CA ASP A 82 -9.44 8.93 -12.19
C ASP A 82 -8.93 8.04 -13.34
N LEU A 83 -9.09 6.73 -13.17
CA LEU A 83 -8.70 5.72 -14.15
C LEU A 83 -9.83 4.73 -14.40
N VAL A 84 -9.72 3.97 -15.47
CA VAL A 84 -10.66 2.91 -15.81
C VAL A 84 -10.19 1.60 -15.20
N CYS A 85 -11.10 0.85 -14.57
CA CYS A 85 -10.88 -0.53 -14.20
C CYS A 85 -10.85 -1.40 -15.47
N THR A 86 -9.68 -1.92 -15.83
CA THR A 86 -9.49 -2.68 -17.08
C THR A 86 -9.89 -4.14 -16.95
N ARG A 87 -9.65 -4.71 -15.76
CA ARG A 87 -9.97 -6.11 -15.43
C ARG A 87 -9.97 -6.34 -13.92
N ALA A 88 -10.66 -7.37 -13.48
CA ALA A 88 -10.51 -7.94 -12.15
C ALA A 88 -9.40 -9.01 -12.17
N ILE A 89 -8.62 -9.08 -11.09
CA ILE A 89 -7.44 -9.96 -11.00
C ILE A 89 -7.70 -11.06 -9.98
N GLU A 90 -7.46 -12.30 -10.40
CA GLU A 90 -7.62 -13.48 -9.57
C GLU A 90 -6.77 -13.42 -8.30
N ALA A 91 -7.28 -14.02 -7.24
CA ALA A 91 -6.55 -14.08 -5.99
C ALA A 91 -5.33 -15.00 -6.09
N THR A 92 -4.22 -14.57 -5.49
CA THR A 92 -3.06 -15.44 -5.27
C THR A 92 -3.47 -16.55 -4.29
N LYS A 93 -3.19 -17.78 -4.66
CA LYS A 93 -3.59 -18.94 -3.88
C LYS A 93 -2.87 -19.01 -2.53
N GLU A 94 -1.54 -19.00 -2.56
CA GLU A 94 -0.73 -19.26 -1.37
C GLU A 94 -0.64 -18.03 -0.46
N TYR A 95 -0.85 -18.25 0.83
CA TYR A 95 -0.58 -17.27 1.86
C TYR A 95 0.86 -17.41 2.34
N THR A 96 1.63 -16.35 2.22
CA THR A 96 3.05 -16.26 2.60
C THR A 96 3.29 -15.36 3.82
N GLY A 97 2.23 -15.01 4.55
CA GLY A 97 2.32 -14.16 5.75
C GLY A 97 2.99 -14.87 6.93
N LYS A 98 3.34 -14.09 7.95
CA LYS A 98 4.06 -14.58 9.14
C LYS A 98 3.16 -15.12 10.24
N GLU A 99 1.85 -14.95 10.13
CA GLU A 99 0.86 -15.23 11.17
C GLU A 99 0.16 -16.57 10.91
N LEU A 100 0.93 -17.60 10.53
CA LEU A 100 0.37 -18.92 10.17
C LEU A 100 -0.36 -19.60 11.32
N GLU A 101 0.14 -19.46 12.54
CA GLU A 101 -0.44 -20.08 13.73
C GLU A 101 -1.90 -19.66 14.00
N THR A 102 -2.22 -18.41 13.66
CA THR A 102 -3.55 -17.84 13.84
C THR A 102 -4.32 -17.65 12.52
N TRP A 103 -3.75 -18.14 11.41
CA TRP A 103 -4.36 -17.96 10.10
C TRP A 103 -5.58 -18.86 9.91
N PRO A 104 -6.78 -18.32 9.57
CA PRO A 104 -7.99 -19.12 9.56
C PRO A 104 -8.35 -19.72 8.20
N TYR A 105 -7.59 -19.45 7.11
CA TYR A 105 -7.96 -19.86 5.76
C TYR A 105 -7.03 -20.93 5.24
N TRP A 106 -7.54 -22.16 5.15
CA TRP A 106 -6.76 -23.33 4.78
C TRP A 106 -7.44 -24.13 3.66
N GLN A 107 -6.66 -24.88 2.91
CA GLN A 107 -7.12 -25.83 1.94
C GLN A 107 -6.54 -27.20 2.26
N GLU A 108 -7.41 -28.21 2.40
CA GLU A 108 -7.01 -29.60 2.43
C GLU A 108 -6.90 -30.14 1.01
N ARG A 109 -5.85 -30.93 0.75
CA ARG A 109 -5.54 -31.49 -0.57
C ARG A 109 -5.69 -33.01 -0.62
N SER A 110 -6.10 -33.62 0.50
CA SER A 110 -6.14 -35.07 0.64
C SER A 110 -7.20 -35.74 -0.23
N GLU A 111 -8.29 -35.04 -0.53
CA GLU A 111 -9.37 -35.59 -1.35
C GLU A 111 -9.81 -34.60 -2.41
N ARG A 112 -9.76 -35.05 -3.66
CA ARG A 112 -10.49 -34.40 -4.75
C ARG A 112 -11.91 -34.95 -4.76
N ASN A 113 -12.90 -34.06 -4.86
CA ASN A 113 -14.27 -34.49 -5.14
C ASN A 113 -14.35 -35.17 -6.53
N GLN A 114 -15.50 -35.71 -6.88
CA GLN A 114 -15.71 -36.40 -8.16
C GLN A 114 -15.43 -35.51 -9.39
N ASN A 115 -15.41 -34.17 -9.20
CA ASN A 115 -15.10 -33.19 -10.22
C ASN A 115 -13.60 -32.82 -10.27
N GLY A 116 -12.75 -33.40 -9.45
CA GLY A 116 -11.33 -33.11 -9.38
C GLY A 116 -10.96 -31.85 -8.58
N GLU A 117 -11.89 -31.28 -7.85
CA GLU A 117 -11.71 -30.10 -7.01
C GLU A 117 -11.27 -30.48 -5.60
N TYR A 118 -10.53 -29.60 -4.95
CA TYR A 118 -10.09 -29.80 -3.56
C TYR A 118 -11.21 -29.46 -2.57
N THR A 119 -11.27 -30.22 -1.48
CA THR A 119 -12.14 -29.92 -0.36
C THR A 119 -11.64 -28.67 0.37
N TRP A 120 -12.55 -27.75 0.66
CA TRP A 120 -12.26 -26.55 1.44
C TRP A 120 -12.49 -26.80 2.91
N LEU A 121 -11.54 -26.34 3.73
CA LEU A 121 -11.69 -26.38 5.17
C LEU A 121 -12.45 -25.15 5.65
N SER A 122 -13.24 -25.33 6.70
CA SER A 122 -13.94 -24.21 7.35
C SER A 122 -12.95 -23.19 7.89
N SER A 123 -13.27 -21.92 7.77
CA SER A 123 -12.50 -20.81 8.36
C SER A 123 -12.54 -20.79 9.90
N GLU A 124 -13.40 -21.59 10.52
CA GLU A 124 -13.51 -21.72 11.98
C GLU A 124 -12.42 -22.61 12.60
N GLY A 125 -11.76 -23.43 11.78
CA GLY A 125 -10.70 -24.33 12.23
C GLY A 125 -9.31 -23.70 12.13
N GLN A 126 -8.46 -24.00 13.10
CA GLN A 126 -7.03 -23.73 13.03
C GLN A 126 -6.29 -25.01 12.66
N TYR A 127 -5.69 -25.02 11.47
CA TYR A 127 -5.02 -26.19 10.91
C TYR A 127 -3.50 -26.09 10.92
N TYR A 128 -2.97 -25.18 11.75
CA TYR A 128 -1.53 -24.92 11.81
C TYR A 128 -0.75 -26.16 12.29
N GLU A 129 -1.23 -26.85 13.33
CA GLU A 129 -0.61 -28.06 13.84
C GLU A 129 -0.63 -29.19 12.81
N ASP A 130 -1.75 -29.36 12.12
CA ASP A 130 -1.87 -30.36 11.04
C ASP A 130 -0.93 -30.01 9.87
N TYR A 131 -0.77 -28.74 9.54
CA TYR A 131 0.18 -28.28 8.55
C TYR A 131 1.62 -28.56 8.95
N LEU A 132 2.00 -28.38 10.21
CA LEU A 132 3.35 -28.68 10.67
C LEU A 132 3.72 -30.17 10.48
N HIS A 133 2.75 -31.07 10.64
CA HIS A 133 2.95 -32.51 10.45
C HIS A 133 2.79 -32.94 8.98
N ASN A 134 1.91 -32.27 8.22
CA ASN A 134 1.53 -32.64 6.87
C ASN A 134 1.45 -31.46 5.91
N PRO A 135 2.57 -30.76 5.63
CA PRO A 135 2.55 -29.51 4.82
C PRO A 135 2.19 -29.73 3.34
N HIS A 136 2.16 -30.97 2.87
CA HIS A 136 1.72 -31.34 1.52
C HIS A 136 0.21 -31.59 1.45
N ILE A 137 -0.46 -31.84 2.56
CA ILE A 137 -1.92 -32.02 2.64
C ILE A 137 -2.59 -30.68 2.93
N TYR A 138 -2.16 -29.99 3.99
CA TYR A 138 -2.74 -28.72 4.42
C TYR A 138 -1.95 -27.55 3.82
N ARG A 139 -2.66 -26.56 3.29
CA ARG A 139 -2.02 -25.35 2.74
C ARG A 139 -2.72 -24.09 3.23
N PRO A 140 -1.96 -23.13 3.74
CA PRO A 140 -2.51 -21.80 3.99
C PRO A 140 -2.83 -21.12 2.66
N VAL A 141 -4.04 -20.59 2.53
CA VAL A 141 -4.48 -19.88 1.34
C VAL A 141 -4.85 -18.44 1.70
N THR A 142 -4.82 -17.55 0.72
CA THR A 142 -5.26 -16.17 0.97
C THR A 142 -6.76 -16.11 1.20
N LYS A 143 -7.21 -15.15 2.01
CA LYS A 143 -8.64 -14.94 2.26
C LYS A 143 -9.45 -14.75 0.97
N PRO A 144 -9.02 -13.89 0.01
CA PRO A 144 -9.75 -13.77 -1.25
C PRO A 144 -9.84 -15.08 -2.03
N TYR A 145 -8.77 -15.85 -2.08
CA TYR A 145 -8.79 -17.15 -2.75
C TYR A 145 -9.76 -18.14 -2.08
N PHE A 146 -9.78 -18.15 -0.74
CA PHE A 146 -10.68 -19.00 0.05
C PHE A 146 -12.16 -18.77 -0.28
N TYR A 147 -12.55 -17.50 -0.44
CA TYR A 147 -13.93 -17.12 -0.78
C TYR A 147 -14.21 -17.04 -2.28
N GLY A 148 -13.25 -17.33 -3.14
CA GLY A 148 -13.41 -17.18 -4.59
C GLY A 148 -13.49 -15.71 -5.05
N TRP A 149 -12.97 -14.77 -4.25
CA TRP A 149 -12.98 -13.34 -4.57
C TRP A 149 -11.77 -12.96 -5.42
N LYS A 150 -11.88 -11.83 -6.10
CA LYS A 150 -10.74 -11.19 -6.76
C LYS A 150 -9.85 -10.46 -5.75
N THR A 151 -8.58 -10.24 -6.09
CA THR A 151 -7.62 -9.61 -5.17
C THR A 151 -7.27 -8.18 -5.53
N ALA A 152 -7.31 -7.83 -6.81
CA ALA A 152 -6.88 -6.54 -7.33
C ALA A 152 -7.66 -6.19 -8.59
N ILE A 153 -7.46 -4.97 -9.09
CA ILE A 153 -7.94 -4.52 -10.39
C ILE A 153 -6.77 -4.05 -11.25
N GLY A 154 -6.87 -4.26 -12.55
CA GLY A 154 -6.08 -3.56 -13.55
C GLY A 154 -6.63 -2.14 -13.70
N ILE A 155 -5.75 -1.17 -13.91
CA ILE A 155 -6.09 0.25 -14.07
C ILE A 155 -5.49 0.79 -15.37
N GLY A 156 -6.24 1.63 -16.06
CA GLY A 156 -5.82 2.17 -17.33
C GLY A 156 -6.52 3.47 -17.72
N ALA A 157 -6.09 4.04 -18.84
CA ALA A 157 -6.70 5.21 -19.46
C ALA A 157 -6.62 5.09 -20.99
N TYR A 158 -7.39 5.90 -21.68
CA TYR A 158 -7.43 5.91 -23.14
C TYR A 158 -6.28 6.73 -23.73
N ASP A 159 -5.63 6.19 -24.76
CA ASP A 159 -4.69 6.95 -25.60
C ASP A 159 -5.44 7.92 -26.53
N ASP A 160 -4.68 8.71 -27.30
CA ASP A 160 -5.24 9.70 -28.21
C ASP A 160 -5.99 9.05 -29.40
N GLU A 161 -5.69 7.78 -29.71
CA GLU A 161 -6.35 6.97 -30.73
C GLU A 161 -7.64 6.31 -30.20
N GLY A 162 -7.95 6.45 -28.90
CA GLY A 162 -9.15 5.90 -28.27
C GLY A 162 -8.98 4.44 -27.83
N ASN A 163 -7.77 3.90 -27.73
CA ASN A 163 -7.51 2.56 -27.21
C ASN A 163 -7.28 2.61 -25.70
N LEU A 164 -7.92 1.73 -24.96
CA LEU A 164 -7.68 1.57 -23.53
C LEU A 164 -6.32 0.89 -23.28
N LYS A 165 -5.43 1.60 -22.58
CA LYS A 165 -4.10 1.09 -22.19
C LYS A 165 -4.06 0.83 -20.69
N GLU A 166 -3.75 -0.39 -20.30
CA GLU A 166 -3.47 -0.72 -18.91
C GLU A 166 -2.10 -0.15 -18.51
N ILE A 167 -2.06 0.56 -17.37
CA ILE A 167 -0.85 1.23 -16.84
C ILE A 167 -0.38 0.65 -15.51
N GLY A 168 -1.12 -0.27 -14.94
CA GLY A 168 -0.75 -0.91 -13.69
C GLY A 168 -1.89 -1.64 -13.02
N THR A 169 -1.66 -2.00 -11.75
CA THR A 169 -2.64 -2.72 -10.92
C THR A 169 -2.73 -2.10 -9.55
N VAL A 170 -3.87 -2.23 -8.88
CA VAL A 170 -4.09 -1.77 -7.51
C VAL A 170 -4.92 -2.77 -6.72
N SER A 171 -4.48 -3.06 -5.49
CA SER A 171 -5.17 -3.92 -4.52
C SER A 171 -5.50 -3.19 -3.21
N SER A 172 -4.78 -2.10 -2.92
CA SER A 172 -5.00 -1.30 -1.71
C SER A 172 -6.29 -0.50 -1.80
N GLY A 173 -7.02 -0.40 -0.69
CA GLY A 173 -8.30 0.33 -0.62
C GLY A 173 -9.52 -0.48 -1.04
N LEU A 174 -9.36 -1.69 -1.57
CA LEU A 174 -10.46 -2.60 -1.86
C LEU A 174 -10.95 -3.28 -0.59
N THR A 175 -12.24 -3.15 -0.29
CA THR A 175 -12.91 -3.88 0.79
C THR A 175 -13.22 -5.32 0.40
N ASP A 176 -13.54 -6.18 1.36
CA ASP A 176 -13.96 -7.55 1.10
C ASP A 176 -15.23 -7.60 0.23
N GLU A 177 -16.18 -6.72 0.49
CA GLU A 177 -17.40 -6.57 -0.31
C GLU A 177 -17.08 -6.20 -1.76
N MET A 178 -16.18 -5.22 -1.98
CA MET A 178 -15.71 -4.90 -3.33
C MET A 178 -15.05 -6.11 -4.00
N ARG A 179 -14.21 -6.84 -3.26
CA ARG A 179 -13.49 -8.01 -3.80
C ARG A 179 -14.42 -9.13 -4.26
N ALA A 180 -15.56 -9.30 -3.58
CA ALA A 180 -16.58 -10.28 -3.96
C ALA A 180 -17.26 -9.95 -5.31
N HIS A 181 -17.23 -8.68 -5.72
CA HIS A 181 -17.97 -8.16 -6.89
C HIS A 181 -17.07 -7.39 -7.88
N LEU A 182 -15.75 -7.60 -7.88
CA LEU A 182 -14.84 -6.81 -8.71
C LEU A 182 -15.10 -6.93 -10.21
N ASP A 183 -15.65 -8.03 -10.67
CA ASP A 183 -16.02 -8.21 -12.08
C ASP A 183 -17.09 -7.20 -12.53
N ASP A 184 -17.99 -6.76 -11.62
CA ASP A 184 -19.05 -5.80 -11.90
C ASP A 184 -18.52 -4.36 -12.10
N TYR A 185 -17.27 -4.13 -11.74
CA TYR A 185 -16.60 -2.83 -11.87
C TYR A 185 -15.70 -2.71 -13.10
N VAL A 186 -15.53 -3.77 -13.87
CA VAL A 186 -14.76 -3.74 -15.11
C VAL A 186 -15.40 -2.75 -16.11
N GLY A 187 -14.61 -1.83 -16.62
CA GLY A 187 -15.05 -0.74 -17.49
C GLY A 187 -15.53 0.51 -16.76
N LYS A 188 -15.70 0.49 -15.45
CA LYS A 188 -16.07 1.68 -14.64
C LYS A 188 -14.86 2.52 -14.27
N VAL A 189 -15.13 3.79 -13.96
CA VAL A 189 -14.10 4.73 -13.49
C VAL A 189 -13.89 4.58 -11.99
N VAL A 190 -12.64 4.56 -11.59
CA VAL A 190 -12.20 4.49 -10.20
C VAL A 190 -11.31 5.69 -9.87
N ALA A 191 -11.63 6.40 -8.79
CA ALA A 191 -10.77 7.43 -8.22
C ALA A 191 -9.69 6.77 -7.35
N LEU A 192 -8.45 7.04 -7.68
CA LEU A 192 -7.28 6.55 -6.96
C LEU A 192 -6.56 7.71 -6.28
N GLN A 193 -5.98 7.43 -5.13
CA GLN A 193 -5.01 8.29 -4.50
C GLN A 193 -3.63 7.63 -4.58
N CYS A 194 -2.60 8.37 -5.00
CA CYS A 194 -1.24 7.85 -5.08
C CYS A 194 -0.24 8.82 -4.46
N MET A 195 0.94 8.32 -4.10
CA MET A 195 2.01 9.15 -3.52
C MET A 195 2.69 10.03 -4.55
N SER A 196 2.80 9.54 -5.77
CA SER A 196 3.36 10.28 -6.90
C SER A 196 3.01 9.60 -8.22
N ILE A 197 3.03 10.39 -9.28
CA ILE A 197 2.86 9.95 -10.66
C ILE A 197 4.23 10.06 -11.35
N ASP A 198 4.77 8.93 -11.80
CA ASP A 198 5.97 8.92 -12.63
C ASP A 198 5.55 9.14 -14.09
N ARG A 199 5.79 10.36 -14.59
CA ARG A 199 5.41 10.75 -15.95
C ARG A 199 6.26 10.09 -17.02
N LYS A 200 7.52 9.76 -16.70
CA LYS A 200 8.45 9.14 -17.63
C LYS A 200 8.13 7.67 -17.84
N GLU A 201 8.00 6.95 -16.75
CA GLU A 201 7.71 5.50 -16.74
C GLU A 201 6.20 5.21 -16.85
N LYS A 202 5.35 6.26 -16.82
CA LYS A 202 3.89 6.17 -16.84
C LYS A 202 3.33 5.21 -15.77
N THR A 203 3.81 5.35 -14.55
CA THR A 203 3.43 4.52 -13.40
C THR A 203 2.94 5.32 -12.21
N LEU A 204 2.17 4.68 -11.35
CA LEU A 204 1.69 5.25 -10.09
C LEU A 204 2.40 4.62 -8.90
N ARG A 205 2.89 5.45 -7.98
CA ARG A 205 3.53 4.98 -6.75
C ARG A 205 2.50 4.82 -5.64
N HIS A 206 2.36 3.60 -5.11
CA HIS A 206 1.43 3.25 -4.03
C HIS A 206 -0.02 3.71 -4.28
N PRO A 207 -0.65 3.29 -5.39
CA PRO A 207 -2.03 3.63 -5.65
C PRO A 207 -2.97 2.95 -4.65
N ILE A 208 -4.03 3.69 -4.25
CA ILE A 208 -5.05 3.25 -3.30
C ILE A 208 -6.41 3.59 -3.88
N VAL A 209 -7.31 2.62 -3.97
CA VAL A 209 -8.71 2.85 -4.37
C VAL A 209 -9.41 3.69 -3.31
N LYS A 210 -10.05 4.77 -3.74
CA LYS A 210 -10.82 5.67 -2.85
C LYS A 210 -12.31 5.49 -3.04
N THR A 211 -12.77 5.58 -4.28
CA THR A 211 -14.20 5.45 -4.60
C THR A 211 -14.39 5.12 -6.08
N TRP A 212 -15.54 4.55 -6.42
CA TRP A 212 -16.00 4.39 -7.79
C TRP A 212 -16.72 5.65 -8.25
N ARG A 213 -16.58 5.99 -9.52
CA ARG A 213 -17.09 7.22 -10.12
C ARG A 213 -18.19 6.88 -11.13
N ASP A 214 -19.41 6.71 -10.65
CA ASP A 214 -20.58 6.44 -11.52
C ASP A 214 -21.02 7.71 -12.29
N ASP A 215 -20.50 8.88 -11.88
CA ASP A 215 -20.77 10.19 -12.48
C ASP A 215 -19.83 10.52 -13.64
N LYS A 216 -18.80 9.70 -13.91
CA LYS A 216 -17.77 9.96 -14.94
C LYS A 216 -17.76 8.88 -16.02
N ASN A 217 -17.67 9.31 -17.29
CA ASN A 217 -17.54 8.38 -18.40
C ASN A 217 -16.10 7.88 -18.51
N ALA A 218 -15.91 6.58 -18.73
CA ALA A 218 -14.58 5.96 -18.89
C ALA A 218 -13.76 6.60 -20.03
N ALA A 219 -14.42 7.02 -21.12
CA ALA A 219 -13.76 7.68 -22.25
C ALA A 219 -13.13 9.04 -21.92
N GLU A 220 -13.48 9.63 -20.77
CA GLU A 220 -12.88 10.88 -20.30
C GLU A 220 -11.54 10.67 -19.58
N CYS A 221 -11.20 9.42 -19.20
CA CYS A 221 -9.92 9.11 -18.60
C CYS A 221 -8.83 9.00 -19.67
N LYS A 222 -8.07 10.05 -19.91
CA LYS A 222 -7.04 10.14 -20.95
C LYS A 222 -5.63 10.02 -20.39
N LEU A 223 -4.75 9.26 -21.08
CA LEU A 223 -3.34 9.15 -20.71
C LEU A 223 -2.62 10.50 -20.71
N SER A 224 -2.99 11.38 -21.64
CA SER A 224 -2.46 12.74 -21.73
C SER A 224 -2.78 13.60 -20.51
N GLU A 225 -3.91 13.36 -19.83
CA GLU A 225 -4.29 14.09 -18.61
C GLU A 225 -3.59 13.51 -17.36
N VAL A 226 -3.37 12.20 -17.36
CA VAL A 226 -2.74 11.46 -16.25
C VAL A 226 -1.25 11.75 -16.11
N PHE A 227 -0.57 11.85 -17.26
CA PHE A 227 0.89 11.94 -17.32
C PHE A 227 1.39 13.28 -17.89
N HIS A 228 0.63 14.33 -17.62
CA HIS A 228 1.01 15.71 -17.98
C HIS A 228 2.30 16.17 -17.30
#